data_4c1d154282c5cd00d20a19eaa87e67f4
#
_entry.id   4c1d154282c5cd00d20a19eaa87e67f4
#
_cell.length_a   1.000
_cell.length_b   1.000
_cell.length_c   1.000
_cell.angle_alpha   90.00
_cell.angle_beta   90.00
_cell.angle_gamma   90.00
#
_symmetry.space_group_name_H-M   'P 1'
#
loop_
_entity.id
_entity.type
_entity.pdbx_description
1 polymer ?
#
loop_
_entity_poly.entity_id
_entity_poly.type
_entity_poly.pdbx_seq_one_letter_code
_entity_poly.pdbx_strand_id
1 'polypeptide(L)'
;FTPAENFGICFFALTMVAILSSGNMIRGLLAGLFGLMFTLIGMAPIDGTPRFTFGNASLMAGFDTLPTLIGIFAIADILCTAESMKGGKMETIPIKKVKGFGFTMQEFISWLPNFLRSSLIGTGIGILPGIGGSTSGMLSYVTAKNMSKHPEKFGKGNPEGIIATESANNATIGGAMIP
;
A
#
# COMPACT_ATOMS: atom_id res chain seq x y z
N PHE A 1 8.66 21.62 5.40
CA PHE A 1 8.96 21.33 3.98
C PHE A 1 8.69 22.54 3.13
N THR A 2 9.63 22.84 2.25
CA THR A 2 9.45 23.85 1.23
C THR A 2 8.49 23.36 0.13
N PRO A 3 7.86 24.25 -0.64
CA PRO A 3 7.00 23.85 -1.77
C PRO A 3 7.72 22.94 -2.77
N ALA A 4 9.04 23.11 -2.97
CA ALA A 4 9.85 22.26 -3.85
C ALA A 4 10.00 20.84 -3.33
N GLU A 5 10.20 20.67 -2.03
CA GLU A 5 10.28 19.36 -1.38
C GLU A 5 8.94 18.63 -1.43
N ASN A 6 7.84 19.33 -1.16
CA ASN A 6 6.49 18.77 -1.30
C ASN A 6 6.21 18.31 -2.75
N PHE A 7 6.64 19.09 -3.74
CA PHE A 7 6.54 18.69 -5.14
C PHE A 7 7.32 17.40 -5.42
N GLY A 8 8.55 17.28 -4.90
CA GLY A 8 9.35 16.07 -5.04
C GLY A 8 8.68 14.84 -4.43
N ILE A 9 8.08 14.99 -3.24
CA ILE A 9 7.33 13.91 -2.57
C ILE A 9 6.10 13.50 -3.39
N CYS A 10 5.33 14.45 -3.90
CA CYS A 10 4.17 14.16 -4.75
C CYS A 10 4.58 13.47 -6.05
N PHE A 11 5.66 13.93 -6.70
CA PHE A 11 6.18 13.31 -7.91
C PHE A 11 6.64 11.87 -7.65
N PHE A 12 7.34 11.64 -6.54
CA PHE A 12 7.73 10.29 -6.11
C PHE A 12 6.50 9.40 -5.88
N ALA A 13 5.47 9.90 -5.19
CA ALA A 13 4.23 9.15 -4.96
C ALA A 13 3.55 8.76 -6.28
N LEU A 14 3.48 9.66 -7.26
CA LEU A 14 2.91 9.37 -8.57
C LEU A 14 3.74 8.33 -9.36
N THR A 15 5.06 8.38 -9.27
CA THR A 15 5.92 7.34 -9.88
C THR A 15 5.68 5.98 -9.23
N MET A 16 5.47 5.94 -7.91
CA MET A 16 5.10 4.71 -7.21
C MET A 16 3.76 4.16 -7.70
N VAL A 17 2.74 4.98 -7.89
CA VAL A 17 1.45 4.55 -8.46
C VAL A 17 1.66 3.91 -9.83
N ALA A 18 2.51 4.51 -10.69
CA ALA A 18 2.81 3.95 -12.01
C ALA A 18 3.51 2.58 -11.92
N ILE A 19 4.48 2.43 -11.02
CA ILE A 19 5.21 1.16 -10.80
C ILE A 19 4.30 0.07 -10.26
N LEU A 20 3.42 0.41 -9.33
CA LEU A 20 2.49 -0.53 -8.69
C LEU A 20 1.34 -0.96 -9.60
N SER A 21 1.07 -0.21 -10.67
CA SER A 21 0.02 -0.52 -11.65
C SER A 21 0.45 -1.69 -12.54
N SER A 22 0.65 -2.85 -11.93
CA SER A 22 1.05 -4.08 -12.64
C SER A 22 -0.02 -4.48 -13.67
N GLY A 23 0.35 -4.44 -14.95
CA GLY A 23 -0.47 -4.88 -16.07
C GLY A 23 -1.08 -3.78 -16.94
N ASN A 24 -1.45 -2.62 -16.39
CA ASN A 24 -1.92 -1.50 -17.20
C ASN A 24 -1.66 -0.15 -16.54
N MET A 25 -0.53 0.45 -16.89
CA MET A 25 -0.07 1.74 -16.36
C MET A 25 -1.11 2.86 -16.53
N ILE A 26 -1.84 2.86 -17.65
CA ILE A 26 -2.85 3.91 -17.93
C ILE A 26 -3.99 3.81 -16.92
N ARG A 27 -4.48 2.61 -16.63
CA ARG A 27 -5.54 2.42 -15.62
C ARG A 27 -5.09 2.83 -14.23
N GLY A 28 -3.85 2.53 -13.85
CA GLY A 28 -3.29 2.93 -12.57
C GLY A 28 -3.15 4.45 -12.45
N LEU A 29 -2.64 5.12 -13.48
CA LEU A 29 -2.55 6.58 -13.50
C LEU A 29 -3.94 7.24 -13.44
N LEU A 30 -4.92 6.72 -14.18
CA LEU A 30 -6.31 7.20 -14.13
C LEU A 30 -6.90 7.02 -12.74
N ALA A 31 -6.68 5.87 -12.08
CA ALA A 31 -7.12 5.64 -10.71
C ALA A 31 -6.45 6.61 -9.72
N GLY A 32 -5.15 6.86 -9.89
CA GLY A 32 -4.41 7.84 -9.07
C GLY A 32 -4.93 9.26 -9.27
N LEU A 33 -5.17 9.70 -10.50
CA LEU A 33 -5.77 11.00 -10.81
C LEU A 33 -7.18 11.12 -10.21
N PHE A 34 -7.97 10.06 -10.29
CA PHE A 34 -9.31 10.01 -9.69
C PHE A 34 -9.22 10.15 -8.16
N GLY A 35 -8.28 9.46 -7.52
CA GLY A 35 -7.99 9.64 -6.09
C GLY A 35 -7.62 11.07 -5.74
N LEU A 36 -6.76 11.72 -6.53
CA LEU A 36 -6.38 13.12 -6.34
C LEU A 36 -7.58 14.08 -6.45
N MET A 37 -8.54 13.80 -7.33
CA MET A 37 -9.77 14.62 -7.42
C MET A 37 -10.56 14.62 -6.12
N PHE A 38 -10.63 13.50 -5.39
CA PHE A 38 -11.30 13.45 -4.10
C PHE A 38 -10.58 14.29 -3.03
N THR A 39 -9.26 14.41 -3.10
CA THR A 39 -8.51 15.24 -2.14
C THR A 39 -8.73 16.75 -2.33
N LEU A 40 -9.30 17.17 -3.46
CA LEU A 40 -9.64 18.56 -3.72
C LEU A 40 -10.95 19.00 -3.04
N ILE A 41 -11.74 18.05 -2.55
CA ILE A 41 -13.00 18.35 -1.86
C ILE A 41 -12.70 18.77 -0.42
N GLY A 42 -13.19 19.94 0.00
CA GLY A 42 -12.98 20.45 1.34
C GLY A 42 -12.48 21.89 1.37
N MET A 43 -11.93 22.29 2.50
CA MET A 43 -11.32 23.61 2.68
C MET A 43 -9.91 23.62 2.11
N ALA A 44 -9.60 24.60 1.28
CA ALA A 44 -8.24 24.79 0.80
C ALA A 44 -7.30 25.17 1.95
N PRO A 45 -6.15 24.49 2.14
CA PRO A 45 -5.29 24.70 3.29
C PRO A 45 -4.56 26.07 3.30
N ILE A 46 -4.47 26.74 2.15
CA ILE A 46 -3.73 28.01 2.02
C ILE A 46 -4.62 29.23 2.23
N ASP A 47 -5.78 29.24 1.58
CA ASP A 47 -6.67 30.41 1.55
C ASP A 47 -8.00 30.21 2.29
N GLY A 48 -8.23 29.00 2.83
CA GLY A 48 -9.45 28.66 3.56
C GLY A 48 -10.73 28.70 2.72
N THR A 49 -10.61 28.71 1.39
CA THR A 49 -11.78 28.70 0.50
C THR A 49 -12.39 27.31 0.38
N PRO A 50 -13.73 27.17 0.42
CA PRO A 50 -14.37 25.87 0.22
C PRO A 50 -14.29 25.44 -1.25
N ARG A 51 -13.78 24.24 -1.50
CA ARG A 51 -13.66 23.65 -2.85
C ARG A 51 -14.58 22.45 -2.97
N PHE A 52 -15.39 22.44 -4.01
CA PHE A 52 -16.32 21.34 -4.34
C PHE A 52 -17.19 20.85 -3.18
N THR A 53 -17.55 21.76 -2.26
CA THR A 53 -18.42 21.44 -1.11
C THR A 53 -19.90 21.53 -1.45
N PHE A 54 -20.26 22.11 -2.59
CA PHE A 54 -21.65 22.28 -3.05
C PHE A 54 -22.60 22.85 -1.98
N GLY A 55 -22.08 23.67 -1.07
CA GLY A 55 -22.83 24.26 0.04
C GLY A 55 -23.11 23.29 1.21
N ASN A 56 -22.57 22.07 1.19
CA ASN A 56 -22.74 21.10 2.27
C ASN A 56 -21.64 21.26 3.32
N ALA A 57 -22.04 21.58 4.56
CA ALA A 57 -21.10 21.74 5.68
C ALA A 57 -20.29 20.48 5.99
N SER A 58 -20.87 19.28 5.78
CA SER A 58 -20.17 18.02 6.01
C SER A 58 -18.99 17.80 5.04
N LEU A 59 -19.03 18.42 3.85
CA LEU A 59 -17.93 18.31 2.88
C LEU A 59 -16.83 19.35 3.13
N MET A 60 -16.99 20.28 4.07
CA MET A 60 -15.95 21.25 4.39
C MET A 60 -14.71 20.61 5.01
N ALA A 61 -14.88 19.53 5.77
CA ALA A 61 -13.77 18.77 6.34
C ALA A 61 -13.03 17.90 5.30
N GLY A 62 -13.58 17.77 4.09
CA GLY A 62 -13.08 16.84 3.08
C GLY A 62 -13.43 15.40 3.40
N PHE A 63 -12.71 14.47 2.78
CA PHE A 63 -12.83 13.04 3.05
C PHE A 63 -11.74 12.58 4.02
N ASP A 64 -12.13 12.06 5.16
CA ASP A 64 -11.20 11.43 6.09
C ASP A 64 -10.55 10.20 5.45
N THR A 65 -9.24 10.09 5.57
CA THR A 65 -8.45 9.03 4.94
C THR A 65 -8.91 7.65 5.38
N LEU A 66 -9.18 7.46 6.67
CA LEU A 66 -9.47 6.13 7.23
C LEU A 66 -10.83 5.57 6.77
N PRO A 67 -11.95 6.31 6.87
CA PRO A 67 -13.22 5.87 6.27
C PRO A 67 -13.14 5.66 4.76
N THR A 68 -12.39 6.49 4.04
CA THR A 68 -12.22 6.37 2.59
C THR A 68 -11.48 5.07 2.23
N LEU A 69 -10.40 4.74 2.94
CA LEU A 69 -9.67 3.49 2.73
C LEU A 69 -10.54 2.26 3.05
N ILE A 70 -11.30 2.30 4.16
CA ILE A 70 -12.24 1.22 4.49
C ILE A 70 -13.28 1.08 3.38
N GLY A 71 -13.83 2.18 2.88
CA GLY A 71 -14.79 2.18 1.79
C GLY A 71 -14.23 1.56 0.52
N ILE A 72 -13.05 1.98 0.09
CA ILE A 72 -12.44 1.52 -1.16
C ILE A 72 -12.01 0.05 -1.05
N PHE A 73 -11.35 -0.35 0.01
CA PHE A 73 -10.81 -1.71 0.12
C PHE A 73 -11.86 -2.71 0.63
N ALA A 74 -12.49 -2.44 1.77
CA ALA A 74 -13.39 -3.42 2.37
C ALA A 74 -14.69 -3.60 1.56
N ILE A 75 -15.30 -2.50 1.08
CA ILE A 75 -16.52 -2.61 0.29
C ILE A 75 -16.24 -3.25 -1.07
N ALA A 76 -15.12 -2.90 -1.71
CA ALA A 76 -14.72 -3.54 -2.96
C ALA A 76 -14.52 -5.06 -2.80
N ASP A 77 -13.85 -5.48 -1.73
CA ASP A 77 -13.61 -6.90 -1.43
C ASP A 77 -14.93 -7.65 -1.14
N ILE A 78 -15.82 -7.03 -0.37
CA ILE A 78 -17.17 -7.59 -0.10
C ILE A 78 -17.95 -7.76 -1.41
N LEU A 79 -17.93 -6.77 -2.31
CA LEU A 79 -18.64 -6.85 -3.59
C LEU A 79 -18.05 -7.93 -4.49
N CYS A 80 -16.74 -8.03 -4.61
CA CYS A 80 -16.06 -9.07 -5.37
C CYS A 80 -16.34 -10.46 -4.80
N THR A 81 -16.33 -10.59 -3.48
CA THR A 81 -16.67 -11.86 -2.81
C THR A 81 -18.13 -12.24 -3.05
N ALA A 82 -19.06 -11.29 -2.93
CA ALA A 82 -20.47 -11.53 -3.18
C ALA A 82 -20.75 -11.93 -4.66
N GLU A 83 -20.00 -11.35 -5.59
CA GLU A 83 -20.08 -11.73 -7.00
C GLU A 83 -19.57 -13.16 -7.23
N SER A 84 -18.44 -13.52 -6.62
CA SER A 84 -17.88 -14.87 -6.71
C SER A 84 -18.78 -15.93 -6.08
N MET A 85 -19.51 -15.59 -5.01
CA MET A 85 -20.50 -16.48 -4.39
C MET A 85 -21.69 -16.78 -5.30
N LYS A 86 -22.14 -15.83 -6.11
CA LYS A 86 -23.20 -16.06 -7.11
C LYS A 86 -22.77 -17.04 -8.21
N GLY A 87 -21.48 -17.14 -8.50
CA GLY A 87 -20.90 -18.09 -9.45
C GLY A 87 -20.74 -19.53 -8.93
N GLY A 88 -21.11 -19.82 -7.68
CA GLY A 88 -21.13 -21.17 -7.11
C GLY A 88 -19.75 -21.81 -6.85
N LYS A 89 -18.66 -21.04 -6.93
CA LYS A 89 -17.30 -21.53 -6.68
C LYS A 89 -16.66 -20.80 -5.48
N MET A 90 -17.12 -21.14 -4.28
CA MET A 90 -16.24 -20.92 -3.12
C MET A 90 -15.25 -22.06 -3.07
N GLU A 91 -14.03 -21.85 -3.54
CA GLU A 91 -12.91 -22.73 -3.21
C GLU A 91 -12.59 -22.55 -1.73
N THR A 92 -13.12 -23.43 -0.90
CA THR A 92 -12.72 -23.50 0.50
C THR A 92 -11.28 -23.98 0.55
N ILE A 93 -10.39 -23.08 0.95
CA ILE A 93 -8.99 -23.45 1.19
C ILE A 93 -8.97 -24.38 2.41
N PRO A 94 -8.55 -25.67 2.26
CA PRO A 94 -8.49 -26.58 3.39
C PRO A 94 -7.47 -26.05 4.40
N ILE A 95 -7.94 -25.68 5.58
CA ILE A 95 -7.07 -25.24 6.67
C ILE A 95 -6.28 -26.44 7.17
N LYS A 96 -5.04 -26.58 6.72
CA LYS A 96 -4.12 -27.56 7.30
C LYS A 96 -3.73 -27.10 8.70
N LYS A 97 -3.84 -28.01 9.69
CA LYS A 97 -3.33 -27.72 11.04
C LYS A 97 -1.82 -27.46 10.95
N VAL A 98 -1.43 -26.20 11.16
CA VAL A 98 -0.03 -25.81 11.22
C VAL A 98 0.52 -26.27 12.57
N LYS A 99 1.58 -27.09 12.57
CA LYS A 99 2.31 -27.49 13.78
C LYS A 99 3.48 -26.51 13.98
N GLY A 100 3.61 -25.95 15.18
CA GLY A 100 4.68 -25.00 15.51
C GLY A 100 4.51 -23.63 14.83
N PHE A 101 5.62 -23.02 14.45
CA PHE A 101 5.63 -21.71 13.77
C PHE A 101 5.30 -21.77 12.27
N GLY A 102 5.13 -22.98 11.73
CA GLY A 102 4.82 -23.16 10.31
C GLY A 102 6.02 -23.03 9.36
N PHE A 103 7.22 -22.80 9.88
CA PHE A 103 8.48 -22.73 9.13
C PHE A 103 9.63 -23.35 9.93
N THR A 104 10.68 -23.75 9.24
CA THR A 104 11.92 -24.29 9.81
C THR A 104 12.95 -23.18 10.03
N MET A 105 13.93 -23.41 10.93
CA MET A 105 15.04 -22.49 11.14
C MET A 105 15.88 -22.28 9.86
N GLN A 106 15.99 -23.29 9.02
CA GLN A 106 16.68 -23.19 7.74
C GLN A 106 15.97 -22.24 6.77
N GLU A 107 14.65 -22.33 6.69
CA GLU A 107 13.83 -21.39 5.90
C GLU A 107 13.96 -19.97 6.42
N PHE A 108 13.90 -19.76 7.74
CA PHE A 108 14.09 -18.45 8.35
C PHE A 108 15.43 -17.82 7.96
N ILE A 109 16.52 -18.56 8.05
CA ILE A 109 17.86 -18.09 7.65
C ILE A 109 17.88 -17.75 6.15
N SER A 110 17.22 -18.52 5.30
CA SER A 110 17.15 -18.24 3.86
C SER A 110 16.41 -16.95 3.52
N TRP A 111 15.48 -16.53 4.34
CA TRP A 111 14.70 -15.29 4.18
C TRP A 111 15.38 -14.06 4.77
N LEU A 112 16.44 -14.24 5.57
CA LEU A 112 17.12 -13.15 6.26
C LEU A 112 17.62 -12.03 5.32
N PRO A 113 18.19 -12.30 4.13
CA PRO A 113 18.57 -11.26 3.18
C PRO A 113 17.38 -10.42 2.69
N ASN A 114 16.23 -11.07 2.46
CA ASN A 114 15.00 -10.38 2.09
C ASN A 114 14.50 -9.50 3.23
N PHE A 115 14.49 -10.03 4.45
CA PHE A 115 14.11 -9.31 5.66
C PHE A 115 14.96 -8.04 5.86
N LEU A 116 16.28 -8.16 5.82
CA LEU A 116 17.21 -7.03 6.02
C LEU A 116 17.05 -5.96 4.93
N ARG A 117 17.00 -6.38 3.65
CA ARG A 117 16.78 -5.46 2.54
C ARG A 117 15.46 -4.70 2.70
N SER A 118 14.40 -5.40 3.03
CA SER A 118 13.07 -4.84 3.18
C SER A 118 12.98 -3.87 4.35
N SER A 119 13.64 -4.19 5.45
CA SER A 119 13.77 -3.30 6.61
C SER A 119 14.55 -2.02 6.27
N LEU A 120 15.62 -2.11 5.48
CA LEU A 120 16.35 -0.94 5.01
C LEU A 120 15.50 -0.03 4.11
N ILE A 121 14.72 -0.63 3.20
CA ILE A 121 13.77 0.11 2.35
C ILE A 121 12.73 0.81 3.24
N GLY A 122 12.17 0.09 4.22
CA GLY A 122 11.18 0.63 5.14
C GLY A 122 11.73 1.81 5.95
N THR A 123 12.91 1.65 6.55
CA THR A 123 13.58 2.72 7.31
C THR A 123 13.85 3.94 6.42
N GLY A 124 14.39 3.73 5.20
CA GLY A 124 14.68 4.82 4.27
C GLY A 124 13.43 5.61 3.88
N ILE A 125 12.30 4.92 3.62
CA ILE A 125 11.03 5.59 3.32
C ILE A 125 10.42 6.24 4.57
N GLY A 126 10.61 5.64 5.74
CA GLY A 126 10.11 6.18 7.00
C GLY A 126 10.69 7.55 7.37
N ILE A 127 11.90 7.87 6.92
CA ILE A 127 12.51 9.18 7.08
C ILE A 127 11.73 10.27 6.34
N LEU A 128 11.01 9.90 5.27
CA LEU A 128 10.21 10.83 4.48
C LEU A 128 8.82 11.00 5.13
N PRO A 129 8.49 12.18 5.65
CA PRO A 129 7.23 12.41 6.32
C PRO A 129 6.06 12.29 5.34
N GLY A 130 4.96 11.72 5.84
CA GLY A 130 3.73 11.55 5.06
C GLY A 130 3.71 10.33 4.13
N ILE A 131 4.82 9.60 3.96
CA ILE A 131 4.88 8.39 3.15
C ILE A 131 4.78 7.18 4.10
N GLY A 132 3.60 6.77 4.44
CA GLY A 132 3.37 5.72 5.43
C GLY A 132 3.91 4.33 5.06
N GLY A 133 3.77 3.40 6.02
CA GLY A 133 4.24 2.00 5.91
C GLY A 133 3.64 1.23 4.73
N SER A 134 2.46 1.58 4.27
CA SER A 134 1.85 0.96 3.08
C SER A 134 2.69 1.16 1.82
N THR A 135 3.22 2.37 1.59
CA THR A 135 4.08 2.66 0.42
C THR A 135 5.40 1.91 0.52
N SER A 136 6.02 1.87 1.70
CA SER A 136 7.26 1.12 1.92
C SER A 136 7.06 -0.38 1.73
N GLY A 137 5.95 -0.92 2.23
CA GLY A 137 5.58 -2.32 2.04
C GLY A 137 5.41 -2.67 0.57
N MET A 138 4.70 -1.83 -0.18
CA MET A 138 4.51 -2.05 -1.62
C MET A 138 5.82 -1.98 -2.41
N LEU A 139 6.67 -1.00 -2.15
CA LEU A 139 7.98 -0.89 -2.80
C LEU A 139 8.84 -2.10 -2.49
N SER A 140 8.85 -2.52 -1.23
CA SER A 140 9.59 -3.69 -0.80
C SER A 140 9.07 -4.98 -1.45
N TYR A 141 7.75 -5.13 -1.60
CA TYR A 141 7.14 -6.25 -2.31
C TYR A 141 7.59 -6.33 -3.77
N VAL A 142 7.54 -5.20 -4.50
CA VAL A 142 7.97 -5.14 -5.90
C VAL A 142 9.46 -5.46 -6.01
N THR A 143 10.28 -4.91 -5.11
CA THR A 143 11.72 -5.19 -5.08
C THR A 143 11.99 -6.67 -4.80
N ALA A 144 11.30 -7.26 -3.82
CA ALA A 144 11.43 -8.68 -3.51
C ALA A 144 11.02 -9.56 -4.70
N LYS A 145 9.91 -9.24 -5.35
CA LYS A 145 9.44 -9.96 -6.53
C LYS A 145 10.45 -9.93 -7.68
N ASN A 146 11.03 -8.76 -7.95
CA ASN A 146 12.00 -8.58 -9.04
C ASN A 146 13.34 -9.28 -8.76
N MET A 147 13.70 -9.46 -7.50
CA MET A 147 14.94 -10.12 -7.09
C MET A 147 14.76 -11.58 -6.73
N SER A 148 13.54 -12.09 -6.66
CA SER A 148 13.24 -13.47 -6.33
C SER A 148 13.60 -14.40 -7.49
N LYS A 149 14.05 -15.62 -7.15
CA LYS A 149 14.23 -16.71 -8.11
C LYS A 149 12.89 -17.27 -8.63
N HIS A 150 11.79 -16.95 -7.94
CA HIS A 150 10.45 -17.47 -8.23
C HIS A 150 9.39 -16.35 -8.25
N PRO A 151 9.53 -15.33 -9.12
CA PRO A 151 8.60 -14.19 -9.16
C PRO A 151 7.15 -14.58 -9.48
N GLU A 152 6.95 -15.72 -10.15
CA GLU A 152 5.64 -16.27 -10.51
C GLU A 152 4.82 -16.77 -9.30
N LYS A 153 5.47 -17.00 -8.16
CA LYS A 153 4.83 -17.43 -6.90
C LYS A 153 4.29 -16.27 -6.07
N PHE A 154 4.68 -15.03 -6.39
CA PHE A 154 4.17 -13.84 -5.69
C PHE A 154 2.67 -13.67 -5.98
N GLY A 155 1.90 -13.36 -4.92
CA GLY A 155 0.44 -13.33 -4.98
C GLY A 155 -0.23 -14.72 -4.88
N LYS A 156 0.55 -15.81 -4.73
CA LYS A 156 0.06 -17.20 -4.61
C LYS A 156 0.50 -17.86 -3.31
N GLY A 157 0.72 -17.10 -2.25
CA GLY A 157 1.12 -17.60 -0.94
C GLY A 157 2.63 -17.77 -0.75
N ASN A 158 3.47 -17.08 -1.53
CA ASN A 158 4.92 -17.06 -1.30
C ASN A 158 5.27 -16.26 -0.04
N PRO A 159 5.94 -16.85 0.96
CA PRO A 159 6.37 -16.16 2.17
C PRO A 159 7.25 -14.94 1.93
N GLU A 160 8.08 -14.95 0.88
CA GLU A 160 8.97 -13.83 0.54
C GLU A 160 8.22 -12.50 0.36
N GLY A 161 7.00 -12.54 -0.23
CA GLY A 161 6.18 -11.36 -0.41
C GLY A 161 5.68 -10.79 0.92
N ILE A 162 5.21 -11.65 1.81
CA ILE A 162 4.72 -11.27 3.14
C ILE A 162 5.87 -10.71 3.98
N ILE A 163 7.02 -11.39 3.99
CA ILE A 163 8.21 -10.94 4.71
C ILE A 163 8.63 -9.56 4.22
N ALA A 164 8.64 -9.33 2.93
CA ALA A 164 9.04 -8.05 2.36
C ALA A 164 8.12 -6.90 2.79
N THR A 165 6.80 -7.09 2.68
CA THR A 165 5.82 -6.06 3.03
C THR A 165 5.83 -5.74 4.51
N GLU A 166 5.77 -6.78 5.36
CA GLU A 166 5.65 -6.60 6.80
C GLU A 166 6.94 -6.06 7.43
N SER A 167 8.10 -6.53 6.96
CA SER A 167 9.39 -6.02 7.45
C SER A 167 9.57 -4.54 7.11
N ALA A 168 9.21 -4.13 5.90
CA ALA A 168 9.30 -2.73 5.48
C ALA A 168 8.27 -1.86 6.23
N ASN A 169 7.04 -2.33 6.37
CA ASN A 169 5.99 -1.61 7.09
C ASN A 169 6.40 -1.32 8.54
N ASN A 170 6.89 -2.34 9.26
CA ASN A 170 7.36 -2.17 10.64
C ASN A 170 8.60 -1.28 10.72
N ALA A 171 9.58 -1.42 9.82
CA ALA A 171 10.79 -0.63 9.81
C ALA A 171 10.55 0.85 9.47
N THR A 172 9.46 1.18 8.78
CA THR A 172 9.04 2.55 8.49
C THR A 172 8.80 3.36 9.77
N ILE A 173 8.28 2.72 10.82
CA ILE A 173 8.09 3.37 12.12
C ILE A 173 9.44 3.79 12.70
N GLY A 174 10.46 2.91 12.61
CA GLY A 174 11.82 3.25 13.04
C GLY A 174 12.42 4.40 12.24
N GLY A 175 12.20 4.43 10.92
CA GLY A 175 12.62 5.54 10.06
C GLY A 175 11.96 6.87 10.42
N ALA A 176 10.68 6.85 10.74
CA ALA A 176 9.91 8.03 11.14
C ALA A 176 10.33 8.64 12.49
N MET A 177 11.15 7.95 13.28
CA MET A 177 11.69 8.45 14.56
C MET A 177 13.03 9.17 14.40
N ILE A 178 13.61 9.20 13.20
CA ILE A 178 14.95 9.78 12.94
C ILE A 178 14.91 11.32 12.79
N PRO A 179 13.91 11.95 12.09
CA PRO A 179 13.85 13.40 11.94
C PRO A 179 13.47 14.16 13.19
#